data_c47182f8419be3baa5a8807a19edcf9e
#
_entry.id   c47182f8419be3baa5a8807a19edcf9e
#
_cell.length_a   1.000
_cell.length_b   1.000
_cell.length_c   1.000
_cell.angle_alpha   90.00
_cell.angle_beta   90.00
_cell.angle_gamma   90.00
#
_symmetry.space_group_name_H-M   'P 1'
#
loop_
_entity.id
_entity.type
_entity.pdbx_description
1 polymer ?
#
loop_
_entity_poly.entity_id
_entity_poly.type
_entity_poly.pdbx_seq_one_letter_code
_entity_poly.pdbx_strand_id
1 'polypeptide(L)'
;MYQNIATKVLTGEVRLSYVNLTTPRAPQQGGDPKYSVTLLIPKTDAATVANINASMKAAYDDGVSKKWGGAHPQPKVLLHDGDGLRPSGLPFGDECKGHWVLTASTKNKPQVVGIDNLDCELSPSDIYSGMYARVTINFFAYDTAGSKGVGCGLGNVLKTRDGEALAGGASAASDFEGLGQSFASQAQPAAVPGYPQAQPAAPAFQPQYNPVVPQQAYTAPQQPQAAPAQPQSRPAVNPITGQPW
;
A
#
# COMPACT_ATOMS: atom_id res chain seq x y z
N MET A 1 -4.59 -5.53 25.61
CA MET A 1 -4.14 -6.94 25.71
C MET A 1 -4.65 -7.69 24.48
N TYR A 2 -3.81 -8.36 23.69
CA TYR A 2 -4.23 -9.17 22.55
C TYR A 2 -5.08 -10.33 23.06
N GLN A 3 -6.35 -10.38 22.67
CA GLN A 3 -7.22 -11.50 23.02
C GLN A 3 -6.99 -12.62 22.02
N ASN A 4 -6.58 -13.78 22.52
CA ASN A 4 -6.34 -14.96 21.71
C ASN A 4 -7.68 -15.59 21.31
N ILE A 5 -8.25 -15.15 20.18
CA ILE A 5 -9.47 -15.71 19.59
C ILE A 5 -9.00 -16.72 18.52
N ALA A 6 -9.64 -17.88 18.46
CA ALA A 6 -9.24 -18.98 17.55
C ALA A 6 -9.12 -18.56 16.07
N THR A 7 -9.88 -17.55 15.65
CA THR A 7 -9.88 -17.02 14.26
C THR A 7 -8.99 -15.80 14.06
N LYS A 8 -8.28 -15.32 15.09
CA LYS A 8 -7.46 -14.09 15.03
C LYS A 8 -5.98 -14.42 15.20
N VAL A 9 -5.15 -13.88 14.30
CA VAL A 9 -3.69 -14.09 14.29
C VAL A 9 -2.99 -12.74 14.39
N LEU A 10 -1.97 -12.65 15.24
CA LEU A 10 -0.90 -11.67 15.14
C LEU A 10 0.26 -12.35 14.42
N THR A 11 0.65 -11.84 13.26
CA THR A 11 1.76 -12.40 12.47
C THR A 11 3.11 -12.18 13.17
N GLY A 12 4.12 -12.93 12.78
CA GLY A 12 5.51 -12.53 12.91
C GLY A 12 5.80 -11.28 12.08
N GLU A 13 7.08 -10.97 11.89
CA GLU A 13 7.48 -9.89 10.98
C GLU A 13 7.26 -10.34 9.53
N VAL A 14 6.48 -9.56 8.77
CA VAL A 14 6.16 -9.80 7.37
C VAL A 14 6.50 -8.56 6.55
N ARG A 15 6.86 -8.73 5.28
CA ARG A 15 7.01 -7.63 4.34
C ARG A 15 5.66 -7.30 3.73
N LEU A 16 5.32 -6.02 3.60
CA LEU A 16 4.03 -5.58 3.06
C LEU A 16 4.15 -5.25 1.58
N SER A 17 3.17 -5.71 0.80
CA SER A 17 3.05 -5.39 -0.63
C SER A 17 1.62 -4.93 -0.93
N TYR A 18 1.43 -4.19 -2.02
CA TYR A 18 0.13 -3.62 -2.41
C TYR A 18 -0.58 -2.90 -1.26
N VAL A 19 0.15 -2.02 -0.57
CA VAL A 19 -0.32 -1.29 0.61
C VAL A 19 -1.36 -0.24 0.21
N ASN A 20 -2.60 -0.42 0.67
CA ASN A 20 -3.71 0.53 0.57
C ASN A 20 -4.30 0.74 1.97
N LEU A 21 -3.47 1.27 2.90
CA LEU A 21 -3.83 1.42 4.33
C LEU A 21 -4.26 2.85 4.67
N THR A 22 -3.90 3.82 3.84
CA THR A 22 -4.26 5.24 4.02
C THR A 22 -5.51 5.62 3.24
N THR A 23 -5.69 5.04 2.07
CA THR A 23 -6.83 5.30 1.17
C THR A 23 -7.43 3.97 0.70
N PRO A 24 -8.75 3.79 0.85
CA PRO A 24 -9.39 2.55 0.40
C PRO A 24 -9.47 2.52 -1.12
N ARG A 25 -9.33 1.33 -1.71
CA ARG A 25 -9.46 1.09 -3.15
C ARG A 25 -10.69 0.27 -3.47
N ALA A 26 -11.41 0.67 -4.52
CA ALA A 26 -12.47 -0.16 -5.10
C ALA A 26 -11.85 -1.35 -5.85
N PRO A 27 -12.40 -2.57 -5.70
CA PRO A 27 -11.97 -3.72 -6.49
C PRO A 27 -12.27 -3.49 -7.97
N GLN A 28 -11.41 -4.03 -8.87
CA GLN A 28 -11.59 -3.92 -10.33
C GLN A 28 -12.92 -4.55 -10.81
N GLN A 29 -13.43 -5.54 -10.09
CA GLN A 29 -14.68 -6.24 -10.41
C GLN A 29 -15.92 -5.55 -9.80
N GLY A 30 -15.78 -4.34 -9.29
CA GLY A 30 -16.84 -3.61 -8.58
C GLY A 30 -16.95 -4.01 -7.10
N GLY A 31 -17.67 -3.21 -6.34
CA GLY A 31 -17.88 -3.37 -4.91
C GLY A 31 -17.38 -2.20 -4.09
N ASP A 32 -17.65 -2.23 -2.78
CA ASP A 32 -17.26 -1.17 -1.87
C ASP A 32 -15.74 -1.00 -1.79
N PRO A 33 -15.22 0.24 -1.74
CA PRO A 33 -13.81 0.50 -1.48
C PRO A 33 -13.37 -0.11 -0.14
N LYS A 34 -12.16 -0.70 -0.14
CA LYS A 34 -11.58 -1.34 1.06
C LYS A 34 -10.12 -0.93 1.23
N TYR A 35 -9.72 -0.83 2.48
CA TYR A 35 -8.31 -0.87 2.85
C TYR A 35 -7.81 -2.29 2.69
N SER A 36 -6.63 -2.45 2.13
CA SER A 36 -6.08 -3.78 1.86
C SER A 36 -4.56 -3.76 1.90
N VAL A 37 -3.99 -4.94 2.14
CA VAL A 37 -2.55 -5.17 2.09
C VAL A 37 -2.29 -6.63 1.76
N THR A 38 -1.24 -6.89 1.02
CA THR A 38 -0.70 -8.23 0.79
C THR A 38 0.47 -8.46 1.74
N LEU A 39 0.39 -9.53 2.51
CA LEU A 39 1.40 -9.97 3.47
C LEU A 39 2.32 -10.97 2.80
N LEU A 40 3.61 -10.68 2.75
CA LEU A 40 4.66 -11.60 2.33
C LEU A 40 5.25 -12.23 3.61
N ILE A 41 4.81 -13.43 3.91
CA ILE A 41 5.17 -14.15 5.14
C ILE A 41 6.36 -15.05 4.81
N PRO A 42 7.53 -14.87 5.45
CA PRO A 42 8.69 -15.73 5.19
C PRO A 42 8.33 -17.21 5.37
N LYS A 43 8.74 -18.07 4.45
CA LYS A 43 8.50 -19.52 4.56
C LYS A 43 9.18 -20.14 5.79
N THR A 44 10.18 -19.44 6.32
CA THR A 44 10.88 -19.82 7.57
C THR A 44 10.03 -19.53 8.83
N ASP A 45 9.00 -18.67 8.74
CA ASP A 45 8.09 -18.41 9.87
C ASP A 45 6.97 -19.46 9.93
N ALA A 46 7.36 -20.69 10.24
CA ALA A 46 6.44 -21.81 10.36
C ALA A 46 5.36 -21.58 11.43
N ALA A 47 5.67 -20.81 12.48
CA ALA A 47 4.72 -20.52 13.55
C ALA A 47 3.56 -19.66 13.08
N THR A 48 3.84 -18.57 12.35
CA THR A 48 2.79 -17.73 11.74
C THR A 48 1.95 -18.52 10.74
N VAL A 49 2.58 -19.34 9.89
CA VAL A 49 1.88 -20.19 8.91
C VAL A 49 0.96 -21.20 9.61
N ALA A 50 1.43 -21.87 10.66
CA ALA A 50 0.63 -22.81 11.44
C ALA A 50 -0.59 -22.12 12.09
N ASN A 51 -0.39 -20.93 12.69
CA ASN A 51 -1.47 -20.14 13.31
C ASN A 51 -2.51 -19.70 12.27
N ILE A 52 -2.07 -19.27 11.07
CA ILE A 52 -2.95 -18.92 9.96
C ILE A 52 -3.81 -20.11 9.55
N ASN A 53 -3.20 -21.28 9.34
CA ASN A 53 -3.92 -22.50 8.93
C ASN A 53 -4.93 -22.94 10.01
N ALA A 54 -4.55 -22.90 11.28
CA ALA A 54 -5.44 -23.22 12.40
C ALA A 54 -6.63 -22.24 12.46
N SER A 55 -6.38 -20.95 12.27
CA SER A 55 -7.42 -19.92 12.32
C SER A 55 -8.35 -19.96 11.10
N MET A 56 -7.82 -20.29 9.91
CA MET A 56 -8.66 -20.56 8.73
C MET A 56 -9.58 -21.75 8.95
N LYS A 57 -9.05 -22.84 9.53
CA LYS A 57 -9.84 -24.01 9.88
C LYS A 57 -10.93 -23.68 10.90
N ALA A 58 -10.62 -22.96 11.96
CA ALA A 58 -11.58 -22.54 12.97
C ALA A 58 -12.71 -21.68 12.35
N ALA A 59 -12.36 -20.73 11.47
CA ALA A 59 -13.35 -19.92 10.77
C ALA A 59 -14.22 -20.74 9.82
N TYR A 60 -13.66 -21.76 9.19
CA TYR A 60 -14.41 -22.69 8.34
C TYR A 60 -15.40 -23.53 9.16
N ASP A 61 -14.95 -24.12 10.27
CA ASP A 61 -15.79 -24.92 11.17
C ASP A 61 -16.91 -24.07 11.76
N ASP A 62 -16.64 -22.83 12.14
CA ASP A 62 -17.66 -21.85 12.53
C ASP A 62 -18.65 -21.54 11.41
N GLY A 63 -18.18 -21.48 10.17
CA GLY A 63 -19.03 -21.31 8.98
C GLY A 63 -20.00 -22.47 8.79
N VAL A 64 -19.51 -23.69 8.85
CA VAL A 64 -20.32 -24.91 8.74
C VAL A 64 -21.39 -24.92 9.82
N SER A 65 -21.03 -24.67 11.07
CA SER A 65 -21.95 -24.80 12.20
C SER A 65 -22.93 -23.63 12.34
N LYS A 66 -22.55 -22.40 11.99
CA LYS A 66 -23.32 -21.19 12.33
C LYS A 66 -23.89 -20.46 11.12
N LYS A 67 -23.28 -20.57 9.93
CA LYS A 67 -23.68 -19.76 8.76
C LYS A 67 -24.16 -20.55 7.56
N TRP A 68 -23.62 -21.74 7.33
CA TRP A 68 -23.89 -22.50 6.12
C TRP A 68 -24.88 -23.64 6.30
N GLY A 69 -25.50 -23.74 7.49
CA GLY A 69 -26.53 -24.75 7.79
C GLY A 69 -26.01 -26.19 7.65
N GLY A 70 -24.76 -26.44 8.05
CA GLY A 70 -24.13 -27.75 7.93
C GLY A 70 -23.51 -28.03 6.54
N ALA A 71 -23.62 -27.12 5.58
CA ALA A 71 -22.97 -27.29 4.28
C ALA A 71 -21.44 -27.15 4.37
N HIS A 72 -20.73 -27.95 3.56
CA HIS A 72 -19.29 -27.94 3.48
C HIS A 72 -18.82 -27.38 2.09
N PRO A 73 -18.82 -26.04 1.91
CA PRO A 73 -18.36 -25.45 0.66
C PRO A 73 -16.87 -25.73 0.45
N GLN A 74 -16.45 -25.82 -0.81
CA GLN A 74 -15.02 -25.96 -1.12
C GLN A 74 -14.25 -24.74 -0.64
N PRO A 75 -13.22 -24.89 0.22
CA PRO A 75 -12.48 -23.74 0.73
C PRO A 75 -11.70 -23.05 -0.38
N LYS A 76 -11.79 -21.71 -0.40
CA LYS A 76 -10.93 -20.89 -1.27
C LYS A 76 -9.53 -20.90 -0.71
N VAL A 77 -8.53 -21.06 -1.57
CA VAL A 77 -7.13 -20.91 -1.19
C VAL A 77 -6.90 -19.40 -0.90
N LEU A 78 -6.53 -19.09 0.32
CA LEU A 78 -6.21 -17.72 0.75
C LEU A 78 -4.69 -17.50 0.87
N LEU A 79 -3.96 -18.54 1.29
CA LEU A 79 -2.52 -18.54 1.46
C LEU A 79 -1.89 -19.21 0.23
N HIS A 80 -1.20 -18.40 -0.58
CA HIS A 80 -0.58 -18.85 -1.83
C HIS A 80 0.92 -19.00 -1.65
N ASP A 81 1.51 -19.96 -2.37
CA ASP A 81 2.96 -20.08 -2.47
C ASP A 81 3.51 -19.02 -3.42
N GLY A 82 4.36 -18.11 -2.92
CA GLY A 82 4.97 -17.04 -3.71
C GLY A 82 5.98 -17.51 -4.76
N ASP A 83 6.49 -18.76 -4.63
CA ASP A 83 7.34 -19.39 -5.65
C ASP A 83 6.51 -20.11 -6.74
N GLY A 84 5.19 -20.16 -6.57
CA GLY A 84 4.26 -20.80 -7.48
C GLY A 84 3.59 -19.85 -8.47
N LEU A 85 2.39 -20.24 -8.90
CA LEU A 85 1.57 -19.45 -9.82
C LEU A 85 0.40 -18.80 -9.06
N ARG A 86 0.05 -17.58 -9.49
CA ARG A 86 -1.19 -16.91 -9.07
C ARG A 86 -2.41 -17.69 -9.56
N PRO A 87 -3.60 -17.48 -8.99
CA PRO A 87 -4.84 -18.06 -9.51
C PRO A 87 -5.12 -17.74 -10.99
N SER A 88 -4.50 -16.68 -11.52
CA SER A 88 -4.58 -16.30 -12.94
C SER A 88 -3.66 -17.12 -13.87
N GLY A 89 -2.84 -18.03 -13.32
CA GLY A 89 -1.85 -18.81 -14.08
C GLY A 89 -0.53 -18.10 -14.34
N LEU A 90 -0.39 -16.82 -13.93
CA LEU A 90 0.85 -16.05 -14.06
C LEU A 90 1.74 -16.26 -12.82
N PRO A 91 3.06 -16.16 -12.93
CA PRO A 91 3.94 -16.18 -11.77
C PRO A 91 3.70 -14.99 -10.83
N PHE A 92 4.03 -15.16 -9.58
CA PHE A 92 4.15 -14.04 -8.65
C PHE A 92 5.36 -13.18 -9.02
N GLY A 93 5.41 -11.93 -8.53
CA GLY A 93 6.59 -11.07 -8.67
C GLY A 93 7.77 -11.58 -7.84
N ASP A 94 8.97 -11.11 -8.18
CA ASP A 94 10.21 -11.56 -7.52
C ASP A 94 10.21 -11.28 -6.02
N GLU A 95 9.48 -10.25 -5.57
CA GLU A 95 9.28 -9.91 -4.16
C GLU A 95 8.59 -11.00 -3.35
N CYS A 96 7.84 -11.88 -4.02
CA CYS A 96 7.10 -12.98 -3.37
C CYS A 96 7.94 -14.25 -3.19
N LYS A 97 9.12 -14.34 -3.83
CA LYS A 97 9.96 -15.53 -3.75
C LYS A 97 10.38 -15.81 -2.29
N GLY A 98 10.32 -17.07 -1.90
CA GLY A 98 10.62 -17.51 -0.53
C GLY A 98 9.55 -17.14 0.51
N HIS A 99 8.37 -16.64 0.07
CA HIS A 99 7.30 -16.19 0.94
C HIS A 99 5.98 -16.91 0.65
N TRP A 100 5.15 -17.00 1.65
CA TRP A 100 3.73 -17.22 1.50
C TRP A 100 3.02 -15.88 1.30
N VAL A 101 2.05 -15.84 0.41
CA VAL A 101 1.33 -14.62 0.00
C VAL A 101 -0.11 -14.70 0.49
N LEU A 102 -0.52 -13.74 1.33
CA LEU A 102 -1.86 -13.63 1.89
C LEU A 102 -2.36 -12.19 1.76
N THR A 103 -3.55 -12.00 1.18
CA THR A 103 -4.17 -10.67 1.12
C THR A 103 -5.24 -10.52 2.20
N ALA A 104 -5.14 -9.46 2.99
CA ALA A 104 -6.12 -9.08 4.00
C ALA A 104 -6.78 -7.74 3.64
N SER A 105 -8.08 -7.59 3.96
CA SER A 105 -8.81 -6.36 3.66
C SER A 105 -9.86 -6.02 4.71
N THR A 106 -10.22 -4.73 4.81
CA THR A 106 -11.25 -4.23 5.74
C THR A 106 -11.97 -3.01 5.16
N LYS A 107 -13.22 -2.76 5.55
CA LYS A 107 -13.95 -1.53 5.24
C LYS A 107 -13.56 -0.37 6.16
N ASN A 108 -13.13 -0.68 7.38
CA ASN A 108 -12.74 0.31 8.38
C ASN A 108 -11.26 0.66 8.22
N LYS A 109 -10.90 1.94 8.38
CA LYS A 109 -9.50 2.36 8.36
C LYS A 109 -8.72 1.62 9.45
N PRO A 110 -7.66 0.87 9.12
CA PRO A 110 -6.81 0.25 10.13
C PRO A 110 -5.93 1.31 10.79
N GLN A 111 -5.59 1.12 12.06
CA GLN A 111 -4.55 1.90 12.69
C GLN A 111 -3.18 1.34 12.26
N VAL A 112 -2.30 2.24 11.86
CA VAL A 112 -0.92 1.92 11.50
C VAL A 112 0.00 2.70 12.42
N VAL A 113 0.74 1.97 13.27
CA VAL A 113 1.60 2.56 14.29
C VAL A 113 3.04 2.07 14.13
N GLY A 114 3.99 2.84 14.64
CA GLY A 114 5.39 2.44 14.71
C GLY A 114 5.72 1.69 15.99
N ILE A 115 6.78 0.87 15.95
CA ILE A 115 7.23 0.13 17.14
C ILE A 115 7.72 1.07 18.25
N ASP A 116 8.17 2.27 17.88
CA ASP A 116 8.70 3.27 18.82
C ASP A 116 7.59 4.02 19.57
N ASN A 117 6.38 4.09 18.99
CA ASN A 117 5.24 4.76 19.62
C ASN A 117 3.92 4.14 19.18
N LEU A 118 3.33 3.33 20.05
CA LEU A 118 2.08 2.61 19.80
C LEU A 118 0.83 3.49 19.89
N ASP A 119 0.94 4.65 20.50
CA ASP A 119 -0.19 5.57 20.74
C ASP A 119 -0.37 6.59 19.61
N CYS A 120 0.58 6.65 18.67
CA CYS A 120 0.56 7.60 17.55
C CYS A 120 0.48 6.87 16.21
N GLU A 121 -0.49 7.24 15.37
CA GLU A 121 -0.55 6.77 13.99
C GLU A 121 0.63 7.32 13.19
N LEU A 122 1.21 6.48 12.33
CA LEU A 122 2.26 6.89 11.40
C LEU A 122 1.74 7.88 10.35
N SER A 123 2.62 8.77 9.91
CA SER A 123 2.34 9.62 8.77
C SER A 123 2.07 8.79 7.51
N PRO A 124 1.16 9.21 6.61
CA PRO A 124 0.93 8.53 5.34
C PRO A 124 2.20 8.33 4.50
N SER A 125 3.18 9.22 4.61
CA SER A 125 4.49 9.10 3.95
C SER A 125 5.33 7.92 4.43
N ASP A 126 5.11 7.48 5.66
CA ASP A 126 5.88 6.39 6.30
C ASP A 126 5.25 5.01 6.06
N ILE A 127 4.09 5.00 5.35
CA ILE A 127 3.30 3.80 5.06
C ILE A 127 3.40 3.48 3.58
N TYR A 128 4.18 2.45 3.22
CA TYR A 128 4.46 2.12 1.83
C TYR A 128 4.63 0.60 1.60
N SER A 129 4.53 0.19 0.34
CA SER A 129 4.84 -1.19 -0.06
C SER A 129 6.35 -1.44 0.02
N GLY A 130 6.75 -2.46 0.75
CA GLY A 130 8.16 -2.79 1.03
C GLY A 130 8.53 -2.71 2.51
N MET A 131 7.81 -1.92 3.31
CA MET A 131 8.05 -1.85 4.76
C MET A 131 7.79 -3.19 5.45
N TYR A 132 8.44 -3.42 6.58
CA TYR A 132 8.23 -4.58 7.44
C TYR A 132 7.29 -4.24 8.59
N ALA A 133 6.41 -5.18 8.92
CA ALA A 133 5.41 -4.97 9.95
C ALA A 133 4.95 -6.28 10.59
N ARG A 134 4.33 -6.18 11.77
CA ARG A 134 3.47 -7.23 12.33
C ARG A 134 2.02 -6.79 12.14
N VAL A 135 1.17 -7.71 11.72
CA VAL A 135 -0.21 -7.41 11.34
C VAL A 135 -1.17 -8.30 12.11
N THR A 136 -2.24 -7.70 12.64
CA THR A 136 -3.36 -8.48 13.14
C THR A 136 -4.33 -8.76 12.00
N ILE A 137 -4.66 -10.04 11.83
CA ILE A 137 -5.64 -10.50 10.84
C ILE A 137 -6.66 -11.39 11.52
N ASN A 138 -7.87 -11.45 10.97
CA ASN A 138 -8.87 -12.39 11.44
C ASN A 138 -9.53 -13.11 10.28
N PHE A 139 -9.81 -14.38 10.46
CA PHE A 139 -10.53 -15.17 9.47
C PHE A 139 -12.01 -15.25 9.86
N PHE A 140 -12.87 -15.18 8.87
CA PHE A 140 -14.33 -15.22 9.10
C PHE A 140 -15.04 -15.94 7.96
N ALA A 141 -16.05 -16.72 8.31
CA ALA A 141 -16.94 -17.31 7.32
C ALA A 141 -17.87 -16.25 6.73
N TYR A 142 -18.07 -16.27 5.43
CA TYR A 142 -19.05 -15.44 4.74
C TYR A 142 -20.06 -16.32 3.98
N ASP A 143 -21.27 -15.75 3.78
CA ASP A 143 -22.33 -16.27 2.92
C ASP A 143 -22.95 -15.06 2.25
N THR A 144 -22.58 -14.79 1.01
CA THR A 144 -23.01 -13.59 0.31
C THR A 144 -23.33 -13.93 -1.15
N ALA A 145 -24.52 -13.59 -1.57
CA ALA A 145 -25.01 -13.79 -2.95
C ALA A 145 -24.74 -15.20 -3.50
N GLY A 146 -24.94 -16.22 -2.66
CA GLY A 146 -24.75 -17.64 -3.03
C GLY A 146 -23.30 -18.10 -3.01
N SER A 147 -22.34 -17.24 -2.68
CA SER A 147 -20.93 -17.61 -2.50
C SER A 147 -20.64 -17.79 -1.01
N LYS A 148 -20.18 -18.98 -0.62
CA LYS A 148 -19.80 -19.34 0.74
C LYS A 148 -18.29 -19.57 0.80
N GLY A 149 -17.65 -19.15 1.89
CA GLY A 149 -16.22 -19.34 2.07
C GLY A 149 -15.66 -18.66 3.29
N VAL A 150 -14.33 -18.68 3.42
CA VAL A 150 -13.58 -17.97 4.45
C VAL A 150 -12.93 -16.74 3.84
N GLY A 151 -13.01 -15.61 4.53
CA GLY A 151 -12.34 -14.36 4.19
C GLY A 151 -11.24 -14.04 5.20
N CYS A 152 -10.29 -13.18 4.80
CA CYS A 152 -9.25 -12.64 5.67
C CYS A 152 -9.49 -11.16 5.91
N GLY A 153 -9.83 -10.81 7.13
CA GLY A 153 -10.02 -9.45 7.61
C GLY A 153 -8.70 -8.84 8.07
N LEU A 154 -8.48 -7.59 7.71
CA LEU A 154 -7.35 -6.80 8.17
C LEU A 154 -7.71 -6.10 9.49
N GLY A 155 -6.84 -6.21 10.48
CA GLY A 155 -6.87 -5.44 11.72
C GLY A 155 -5.84 -4.31 11.69
N ASN A 156 -5.12 -4.13 12.79
CA ASN A 156 -4.10 -3.09 12.91
C ASN A 156 -2.73 -3.54 12.39
N VAL A 157 -1.89 -2.58 12.09
CA VAL A 157 -0.54 -2.77 11.54
C VAL A 157 0.48 -2.09 12.44
N LEU A 158 1.49 -2.84 12.86
CA LEU A 158 2.64 -2.35 13.61
C LEU A 158 3.87 -2.39 12.71
N LYS A 159 4.29 -1.23 12.20
CA LYS A 159 5.56 -1.12 11.44
C LYS A 159 6.73 -1.40 12.38
N THR A 160 7.56 -2.35 12.01
CA THR A 160 8.74 -2.76 12.79
C THR A 160 10.02 -2.12 12.28
N ARG A 161 10.13 -1.94 10.97
CA ARG A 161 11.27 -1.28 10.32
C ARG A 161 10.97 -0.90 8.88
N ASP A 162 11.83 -0.09 8.32
CA ASP A 162 11.82 0.21 6.90
C ASP A 162 12.35 -0.96 6.06
N GLY A 163 11.99 -0.98 4.80
CA GLY A 163 12.47 -1.91 3.81
C GLY A 163 12.56 -1.22 2.46
N GLU A 164 13.18 -1.87 1.49
CA GLU A 164 13.21 -1.39 0.12
C GLU A 164 11.80 -1.25 -0.44
N ALA A 165 11.49 -0.08 -1.03
CA ALA A 165 10.17 0.17 -1.60
C ALA A 165 9.89 -0.75 -2.79
N LEU A 166 8.71 -1.40 -2.78
CA LEU A 166 8.26 -2.31 -3.85
C LEU A 166 7.49 -1.60 -4.98
N ALA A 167 7.26 -0.28 -4.88
CA ALA A 167 6.59 0.49 -5.91
C ALA A 167 7.60 0.86 -6.99
N GLY A 168 7.33 0.47 -8.22
CA GLY A 168 8.20 0.59 -9.38
C GLY A 168 8.74 2.00 -9.64
N GLY A 169 10.01 2.15 -9.37
CA GLY A 169 10.89 3.28 -9.54
C GLY A 169 12.03 3.08 -8.55
N ALA A 170 13.28 3.20 -9.02
CA ALA A 170 14.42 3.23 -8.11
C ALA A 170 14.18 4.33 -7.06
N SER A 171 14.50 4.06 -5.80
CA SER A 171 14.40 5.10 -4.78
C SER A 171 15.44 6.19 -5.09
N ALA A 172 15.13 7.45 -4.78
CA ALA A 172 16.10 8.53 -4.91
C ALA A 172 17.41 8.21 -4.18
N ALA A 173 17.35 7.48 -3.06
CA ALA A 173 18.53 7.00 -2.36
C ALA A 173 19.35 6.00 -3.21
N SER A 174 18.67 5.09 -3.93
CA SER A 174 19.33 4.14 -4.83
C SER A 174 19.87 4.83 -6.10
N ASP A 175 19.12 5.80 -6.65
CA ASP A 175 19.56 6.55 -7.84
C ASP A 175 20.77 7.44 -7.55
N PHE A 176 20.88 7.94 -6.32
CA PHE A 176 21.93 8.86 -5.88
C PHE A 176 22.95 8.21 -4.93
N GLU A 177 22.92 6.89 -4.80
CA GLU A 177 23.90 6.14 -4.00
C GLU A 177 25.31 6.37 -4.61
N GLY A 178 26.21 6.88 -3.79
CA GLY A 178 27.57 7.24 -4.19
C GLY A 178 27.78 8.70 -4.56
N LEU A 179 26.75 9.48 -4.88
CA LEU A 179 26.94 10.91 -5.16
C LEU A 179 27.24 11.71 -3.87
N GLY A 180 26.71 11.30 -2.73
CA GLY A 180 26.95 11.95 -1.43
C GLY A 180 28.42 11.89 -0.98
N GLN A 181 29.17 10.88 -1.41
CA GLN A 181 30.59 10.75 -1.08
C GLN A 181 31.49 11.61 -2.01
N SER A 182 31.05 11.87 -3.23
CA SER A 182 31.82 12.68 -4.20
C SER A 182 31.83 14.17 -3.83
N PHE A 183 30.79 14.67 -3.18
CA PHE A 183 30.74 16.08 -2.75
C PHE A 183 31.50 16.34 -1.45
N ALA A 184 31.63 15.34 -0.58
CA ALA A 184 32.43 15.45 0.65
C ALA A 184 33.95 15.42 0.41
N SER A 185 34.41 14.86 -0.73
CA SER A 185 35.85 14.76 -1.06
C SER A 185 36.41 15.96 -1.78
N GLN A 186 35.59 16.91 -2.23
CA GLN A 186 36.06 18.12 -2.93
C GLN A 186 36.19 19.37 -2.03
N ALA A 187 35.97 19.25 -0.75
CA ALA A 187 36.15 20.34 0.22
C ALA A 187 37.50 20.26 0.96
N GLN A 188 38.60 19.90 0.27
CA GLN A 188 39.95 20.12 0.77
C GLN A 188 40.52 21.38 0.12
N PRO A 189 40.77 22.47 0.86
CA PRO A 189 41.47 23.61 0.30
C PRO A 189 42.90 23.20 0.02
N ALA A 190 43.32 23.27 -1.28
CA ALA A 190 44.69 23.13 -1.66
C ALA A 190 45.52 24.19 -0.94
N ALA A 191 46.45 23.76 -0.12
CA ALA A 191 47.45 24.62 0.50
C ALA A 191 48.37 25.19 -0.60
N VAL A 192 48.28 26.49 -0.84
CA VAL A 192 49.24 27.24 -1.70
C VAL A 192 50.39 27.70 -0.82
N PRO A 193 51.64 27.39 -1.15
CA PRO A 193 52.79 27.88 -0.37
C PRO A 193 53.08 29.37 -0.71
N GLY A 194 53.04 30.19 0.33
CA GLY A 194 53.86 31.42 0.45
C GLY A 194 53.40 32.68 -0.23
N TYR A 195 52.66 33.55 0.51
CA TYR A 195 52.85 34.98 0.50
C TYR A 195 52.52 35.54 1.91
N PRO A 196 53.27 36.62 2.37
CA PRO A 196 53.13 37.11 3.76
C PRO A 196 51.89 37.95 3.97
N GLN A 197 51.39 37.85 5.21
CA GLN A 197 50.25 38.59 5.72
C GLN A 197 50.35 40.12 5.58
N ALA A 198 49.30 40.71 5.09
CA ALA A 198 48.94 42.09 5.45
C ALA A 198 47.42 42.11 5.66
N GLN A 199 47.01 42.41 6.91
CA GLN A 199 45.64 42.81 7.21
C GLN A 199 45.35 44.17 6.61
N PRO A 200 44.17 44.38 6.08
CA PRO A 200 43.34 45.46 6.57
C PRO A 200 41.85 45.16 6.64
N ALA A 201 41.28 45.70 7.69
CA ALA A 201 39.93 46.22 7.94
C ALA A 201 38.81 45.90 6.93
N ALA A 202 37.72 45.38 7.48
CA ALA A 202 36.41 45.22 6.88
C ALA A 202 35.77 46.55 6.44
N PRO A 203 34.98 46.55 5.38
CA PRO A 203 33.77 47.32 5.33
C PRO A 203 32.51 46.45 5.24
N ALA A 204 31.54 46.85 6.02
CA ALA A 204 30.21 46.32 6.05
C ALA A 204 29.53 46.41 4.67
N PHE A 205 29.09 45.29 4.13
CA PHE A 205 28.19 45.27 2.98
C PHE A 205 26.74 45.34 3.47
N GLN A 206 26.06 46.43 3.14
CA GLN A 206 24.63 46.59 3.21
C GLN A 206 23.98 45.77 2.07
N PRO A 207 22.86 45.10 2.29
CA PRO A 207 22.12 44.47 1.21
C PRO A 207 21.42 45.53 0.35
N GLN A 208 21.81 45.65 -0.92
CA GLN A 208 21.09 46.46 -1.90
C GLN A 208 19.80 45.72 -2.30
N TYR A 209 18.69 46.34 -2.03
CA TYR A 209 17.38 45.99 -2.52
C TYR A 209 17.33 46.28 -4.03
N ASN A 210 17.17 45.23 -4.85
CA ASN A 210 16.82 45.40 -6.25
C ASN A 210 15.30 45.45 -6.40
N PRO A 211 14.77 46.46 -7.14
CA PRO A 211 13.33 46.56 -7.33
C PRO A 211 12.82 45.43 -8.27
N VAL A 212 11.71 44.87 -7.83
CA VAL A 212 10.93 43.85 -8.52
C VAL A 212 10.45 44.35 -9.88
N VAL A 213 10.85 43.68 -10.94
CA VAL A 213 10.27 43.83 -12.29
C VAL A 213 8.92 43.14 -12.28
N PRO A 214 7.82 43.77 -12.79
CA PRO A 214 6.52 43.12 -12.83
C PRO A 214 6.54 41.89 -13.72
N GLN A 215 6.23 40.76 -13.17
CA GLN A 215 5.97 39.54 -13.95
C GLN A 215 4.72 39.75 -14.81
N GLN A 216 4.92 39.66 -16.12
CA GLN A 216 3.81 39.52 -17.07
C GLN A 216 3.05 38.23 -16.78
N ALA A 217 1.74 38.36 -16.59
CA ALA A 217 0.84 37.27 -16.41
C ALA A 217 0.87 36.34 -17.62
N TYR A 218 1.33 35.10 -17.42
CA TYR A 218 1.13 34.03 -18.38
C TYR A 218 -0.36 33.69 -18.43
N THR A 219 -1.03 34.06 -19.49
CA THR A 219 -2.35 33.57 -19.84
C THR A 219 -2.23 32.09 -20.24
N ALA A 220 -2.81 31.21 -19.45
CA ALA A 220 -2.94 29.80 -19.77
C ALA A 220 -3.75 29.65 -21.09
N PRO A 221 -3.39 28.68 -21.98
CA PRO A 221 -4.17 28.39 -23.14
C PRO A 221 -5.56 27.87 -22.72
N GLN A 222 -6.62 28.53 -23.20
CA GLN A 222 -7.99 28.06 -23.02
C GLN A 222 -8.17 26.72 -23.73
N GLN A 223 -8.61 25.71 -22.97
CA GLN A 223 -9.14 24.47 -23.53
C GLN A 223 -10.35 24.78 -24.43
N PRO A 224 -10.47 24.11 -25.57
CA PRO A 224 -11.69 24.23 -26.40
C PRO A 224 -12.91 23.78 -25.60
N GLN A 225 -13.87 24.66 -25.43
CA GLN A 225 -15.18 24.33 -24.88
C GLN A 225 -15.85 23.28 -25.79
N ALA A 226 -16.16 22.13 -25.21
CA ALA A 226 -17.00 21.14 -25.89
C ALA A 226 -18.37 21.75 -26.16
N ALA A 227 -18.83 21.65 -27.41
CA ALA A 227 -20.18 22.06 -27.84
C ALA A 227 -21.23 21.29 -27.03
N PRO A 228 -22.37 21.90 -26.70
CA PRO A 228 -23.47 21.24 -26.02
C PRO A 228 -24.01 20.09 -26.87
N ALA A 229 -24.08 18.90 -26.30
CA ALA A 229 -24.65 17.71 -26.91
C ALA A 229 -26.14 17.97 -27.21
N GLN A 230 -26.52 17.81 -28.45
CA GLN A 230 -27.93 17.81 -28.86
C GLN A 230 -28.66 16.61 -28.25
N PRO A 231 -29.89 16.74 -27.77
CA PRO A 231 -30.65 15.62 -27.25
C PRO A 231 -30.96 14.65 -28.40
N GLN A 232 -30.40 13.45 -28.33
CA GLN A 232 -30.76 12.36 -29.22
C GLN A 232 -32.21 11.94 -28.90
N SER A 233 -33.09 12.09 -29.88
CA SER A 233 -34.44 11.59 -29.83
C SER A 233 -34.41 10.06 -29.73
N ARG A 234 -34.95 9.53 -28.64
CA ARG A 234 -35.15 8.08 -28.47
C ARG A 234 -36.17 7.62 -29.54
N PRO A 235 -35.93 6.49 -30.23
CA PRO A 235 -36.92 5.91 -31.10
C PRO A 235 -38.17 5.53 -30.28
N ALA A 236 -39.34 5.85 -30.83
CA ALA A 236 -40.62 5.50 -30.23
C ALA A 236 -40.75 3.97 -30.16
N VAL A 237 -40.99 3.46 -28.96
CA VAL A 237 -41.23 2.02 -28.71
C VAL A 237 -42.73 1.79 -28.49
N ASN A 238 -43.22 0.68 -29.01
CA ASN A 238 -44.59 0.24 -28.82
C ASN A 238 -44.85 -0.09 -27.34
N PRO A 239 -45.81 0.56 -26.67
CA PRO A 239 -46.04 0.37 -25.23
C PRO A 239 -46.57 -1.03 -24.83
N ILE A 240 -46.98 -1.84 -25.80
CA ILE A 240 -47.53 -3.18 -25.55
C ILE A 240 -46.46 -4.27 -25.78
N THR A 241 -45.57 -4.11 -26.75
CA THR A 241 -44.58 -5.15 -27.11
C THR A 241 -43.15 -4.80 -26.78
N GLY A 242 -42.83 -3.53 -26.43
CA GLY A 242 -41.47 -3.06 -26.09
C GLY A 242 -40.52 -3.02 -27.31
N GLN A 243 -41.00 -3.26 -28.53
CA GLN A 243 -40.20 -3.26 -29.76
C GLN A 243 -40.26 -1.90 -30.45
N PRO A 244 -39.22 -1.46 -31.18
CA PRO A 244 -39.28 -0.25 -31.99
C PRO A 244 -40.25 -0.43 -33.14
N TRP A 245 -40.96 0.66 -33.49
CA TRP A 245 -41.86 0.72 -34.68
C TRP A 245 -41.07 0.53 -35.95
#